data_db8ebc97e04332b6ce63017c7e722fad
#
_entry.id   db8ebc97e04332b6ce63017c7e722fad
#
_cell.length_a   1.000
_cell.length_b   1.000
_cell.length_c   1.000
_cell.angle_alpha   90.00
_cell.angle_beta   90.00
_cell.angle_gamma   90.00
#
_symmetry.space_group_name_H-M   'P 1'
#
loop_
_entity.id
_entity.type
_entity.pdbx_description
1 polymer ?
#
loop_
_entity_poly.entity_id
_entity_poly.type
_entity_poly.pdbx_seq_one_letter_code
_entity_poly.pdbx_strand_id
1 'polypeptide(L)'
;MGDRAAKDALFDAFAEVAKALASGRRAEIVDVLAQGERSVEQIAAEIDQSVANTSHHLRAMARAGVLRTRREGTRIVYMLASDRIGDMWAAMRDVAAEHVAGINELADAYVGDRSVLEPVSRRELEARLKGGDIVVLDVRPAVEYEAGHIRGARSVPVGELRRLRSLAKDTEIVAYCRGPYCVYADEAVRQLRRRGFAAKRLEDGYPEWKRAGLPIAIGAGG
;
A
#
# COMPACT_ATOMS: atom_id res chain seq x y z
N MET A 1 28.00 32.60 -15.20
CA MET A 1 28.31 31.38 -14.42
C MET A 1 27.54 31.47 -13.10
N GLY A 2 26.67 30.51 -12.78
CA GLY A 2 25.86 30.60 -11.55
C GLY A 2 26.72 30.52 -10.28
N ASP A 3 26.25 31.14 -9.20
CA ASP A 3 26.90 31.08 -7.90
C ASP A 3 27.00 29.63 -7.39
N ARG A 4 28.22 29.16 -7.10
CA ARG A 4 28.47 27.79 -6.61
C ARG A 4 27.82 27.56 -5.25
N ALA A 5 27.88 28.51 -4.34
CA ALA A 5 27.28 28.38 -3.01
C ALA A 5 25.77 28.26 -3.07
N ALA A 6 25.12 29.03 -3.97
CA ALA A 6 23.67 28.91 -4.19
C ALA A 6 23.27 27.56 -4.80
N LYS A 7 24.12 26.99 -5.68
CA LYS A 7 23.89 25.67 -6.23
C LYS A 7 24.01 24.59 -5.14
N ASP A 8 25.02 24.67 -4.29
CA ASP A 8 25.23 23.71 -3.21
C ASP A 8 24.04 23.73 -2.23
N ALA A 9 23.60 24.93 -1.80
CA ALA A 9 22.43 25.08 -0.94
C ALA A 9 21.14 24.51 -1.57
N LEU A 10 20.96 24.68 -2.89
CA LEU A 10 19.81 24.12 -3.61
C LEU A 10 19.85 22.58 -3.62
N PHE A 11 21.01 21.97 -3.88
CA PHE A 11 21.14 20.51 -3.91
C PHE A 11 21.02 19.90 -2.50
N ASP A 12 21.51 20.59 -1.47
CA ASP A 12 21.30 20.19 -0.07
C ASP A 12 19.81 20.21 0.30
N ALA A 13 19.07 21.22 -0.15
CA ALA A 13 17.61 21.28 0.06
C ALA A 13 16.87 20.12 -0.62
N PHE A 14 17.25 19.74 -1.85
CA PHE A 14 16.71 18.55 -2.49
C PHE A 14 17.06 17.27 -1.72
N ALA A 15 18.27 17.15 -1.22
CA ALA A 15 18.72 16.01 -0.43
C ALA A 15 17.94 15.83 0.88
N GLU A 16 17.41 16.90 1.49
CA GLU A 16 16.60 16.80 2.71
C GLU A 16 15.33 15.96 2.50
N VAL A 17 14.73 16.01 1.31
CA VAL A 17 13.58 15.15 0.98
C VAL A 17 13.98 13.68 0.96
N ALA A 18 15.11 13.35 0.35
CA ALA A 18 15.63 11.97 0.34
C ALA A 18 16.02 11.49 1.75
N LYS A 19 16.68 12.34 2.54
CA LYS A 19 17.01 12.06 3.95
C LYS A 19 15.77 11.78 4.81
N ALA A 20 14.63 12.40 4.49
CA ALA A 20 13.39 12.14 5.18
C ALA A 20 12.89 10.70 5.02
N LEU A 21 13.32 9.97 3.99
CA LEU A 21 13.02 8.56 3.76
C LEU A 21 14.15 7.60 4.17
N ALA A 22 15.33 8.10 4.51
CA ALA A 22 16.51 7.31 4.84
C ALA A 22 16.41 6.61 6.22
N SER A 23 15.33 5.85 6.43
CA SER A 23 15.09 5.02 7.61
C SER A 23 13.98 4.02 7.28
N GLY A 24 14.16 2.73 7.59
CA GLY A 24 13.16 1.70 7.34
C GLY A 24 11.79 2.06 7.91
N ARG A 25 11.74 2.60 9.15
CA ARG A 25 10.47 3.02 9.77
C ARG A 25 9.79 4.18 9.04
N ARG A 26 10.56 5.12 8.47
CA ARG A 26 9.97 6.23 7.70
C ARG A 26 9.51 5.77 6.31
N ALA A 27 10.22 4.84 5.70
CA ALA A 27 9.77 4.16 4.48
C ALA A 27 8.45 3.41 4.71
N GLU A 28 8.34 2.65 5.81
CA GLU A 28 7.12 1.96 6.22
C GLU A 28 5.95 2.92 6.48
N ILE A 29 6.20 4.07 7.11
CA ILE A 29 5.19 5.14 7.28
C ILE A 29 4.68 5.64 5.92
N VAL A 30 5.54 5.82 4.92
CA VAL A 30 5.10 6.21 3.56
C VAL A 30 4.22 5.12 2.96
N ASP A 31 4.60 3.86 3.10
CA ASP A 31 3.82 2.72 2.59
C ASP A 31 2.42 2.66 3.20
N VAL A 32 2.31 2.85 4.51
CA VAL A 32 1.03 2.94 5.23
C VAL A 32 0.20 4.14 4.76
N LEU A 33 0.81 5.32 4.65
CA LEU A 33 0.10 6.55 4.24
C LEU A 33 -0.23 6.59 2.75
N ALA A 34 0.40 5.78 1.92
CA ALA A 34 0.00 5.58 0.53
C ALA A 34 -1.37 4.87 0.40
N GLN A 35 -1.81 4.19 1.45
CA GLN A 35 -3.14 3.56 1.52
C GLN A 35 -4.24 4.53 1.97
N GLY A 36 -3.88 5.65 2.58
CA GLY A 36 -4.80 6.65 3.11
C GLY A 36 -4.27 7.34 4.36
N GLU A 37 -4.91 8.43 4.73
CA GLU A 37 -4.54 9.21 5.90
C GLU A 37 -4.79 8.47 7.22
N ARG A 38 -3.97 8.77 8.26
CA ARG A 38 -4.01 8.11 9.57
C ARG A 38 -3.67 9.08 10.71
N SER A 39 -4.22 8.81 11.90
CA SER A 39 -3.72 9.43 13.13
C SER A 39 -2.38 8.83 13.57
N VAL A 40 -1.66 9.50 14.45
CA VAL A 40 -0.39 9.00 14.98
C VAL A 40 -0.54 7.66 15.69
N GLU A 41 -1.66 7.44 16.40
CA GLU A 41 -1.94 6.18 17.10
C GLU A 41 -2.15 5.04 16.13
N GLN A 42 -2.87 5.28 15.02
CA GLN A 42 -3.09 4.30 13.98
C GLN A 42 -1.79 3.92 13.26
N ILE A 43 -0.94 4.92 12.96
CA ILE A 43 0.37 4.66 12.36
C ILE A 43 1.25 3.88 13.33
N ALA A 44 1.31 4.29 14.59
CA ALA A 44 2.11 3.63 15.62
C ALA A 44 1.75 2.15 15.79
N ALA A 45 0.45 1.83 15.81
CA ALA A 45 -0.05 0.46 15.86
C ALA A 45 0.34 -0.34 14.62
N GLU A 46 0.28 0.27 13.43
CA GLU A 46 0.55 -0.40 12.17
C GLU A 46 2.04 -0.76 11.99
N ILE A 47 2.94 0.13 12.42
CA ILE A 47 4.40 -0.07 12.30
C ILE A 47 5.04 -0.69 13.56
N ASP A 48 4.23 -1.14 14.50
CA ASP A 48 4.66 -1.70 15.80
C ASP A 48 5.68 -0.81 16.51
N GLN A 49 5.30 0.46 16.75
CA GLN A 49 6.14 1.45 17.44
C GLN A 49 5.35 2.19 18.51
N SER A 50 6.05 2.76 19.48
CA SER A 50 5.42 3.68 20.43
C SER A 50 4.93 4.95 19.74
N VAL A 51 3.83 5.52 20.25
CA VAL A 51 3.29 6.82 19.75
C VAL A 51 4.34 7.92 19.83
N ALA A 52 5.19 7.93 20.85
CA ALA A 52 6.24 8.93 21.02
C ALA A 52 7.29 8.84 19.91
N ASN A 53 7.77 7.62 19.59
CA ASN A 53 8.74 7.40 18.52
C ASN A 53 8.14 7.70 17.14
N THR A 54 6.91 7.24 16.90
CA THR A 54 6.17 7.54 15.68
C THR A 54 5.98 9.04 15.48
N SER A 55 5.60 9.77 16.53
CA SER A 55 5.49 11.24 16.49
C SER A 55 6.81 11.92 16.15
N HIS A 56 7.95 11.38 16.62
CA HIS A 56 9.27 11.90 16.25
C HIS A 56 9.52 11.76 14.74
N HIS A 57 9.28 10.56 14.18
CA HIS A 57 9.42 10.33 12.74
C HIS A 57 8.49 11.23 11.92
N LEU A 58 7.20 11.29 12.28
CA LEU A 58 6.20 12.08 11.57
C LEU A 58 6.54 13.57 11.54
N ARG A 59 7.01 14.14 12.66
CA ARG A 59 7.45 15.54 12.72
C ARG A 59 8.67 15.80 11.83
N ALA A 60 9.63 14.87 11.79
CA ALA A 60 10.79 15.00 10.90
C ALA A 60 10.36 14.97 9.42
N MET A 61 9.49 14.04 9.04
CA MET A 61 8.96 13.93 7.68
C MET A 61 8.10 15.14 7.27
N ALA A 62 7.29 15.67 8.20
CA ALA A 62 6.49 16.86 7.95
C ALA A 62 7.37 18.12 7.74
N ARG A 63 8.45 18.30 8.55
CA ARG A 63 9.43 19.40 8.34
C ARG A 63 10.12 19.32 6.99
N ALA A 64 10.39 18.11 6.50
CA ALA A 64 10.99 17.90 5.18
C ALA A 64 9.98 18.01 4.01
N GLY A 65 8.72 18.35 4.29
CA GLY A 65 7.67 18.51 3.27
C GLY A 65 7.14 17.19 2.69
N VAL A 66 7.50 16.03 3.27
CA VAL A 66 7.03 14.70 2.82
C VAL A 66 5.60 14.44 3.27
N LEU A 67 5.21 14.97 4.44
CA LEU A 67 3.87 14.81 5.01
C LEU A 67 3.16 16.15 5.17
N ARG A 68 1.85 16.12 5.09
CA ARG A 68 0.93 17.17 5.55
C ARG A 68 0.16 16.66 6.76
N THR A 69 -0.39 17.59 7.52
CA THR A 69 -1.25 17.32 8.67
C THR A 69 -2.56 18.05 8.56
N ARG A 70 -3.61 17.42 9.08
CA ARG A 70 -4.92 18.03 9.27
C ARG A 70 -5.38 17.77 10.69
N ARG A 71 -6.02 18.76 11.30
CA ARG A 71 -6.57 18.61 12.66
C ARG A 71 -8.03 18.17 12.57
N GLU A 72 -8.36 17.10 13.28
CA GLU A 72 -9.74 16.62 13.48
C GLU A 72 -10.06 16.58 14.97
N GLY A 73 -10.72 17.62 15.46
CA GLY A 73 -10.98 17.77 16.89
C GLY A 73 -9.67 17.80 17.70
N THR A 74 -9.48 16.80 18.52
CA THR A 74 -8.26 16.63 19.34
C THR A 74 -7.17 15.82 18.64
N ARG A 75 -7.46 15.18 17.49
CA ARG A 75 -6.51 14.32 16.75
C ARG A 75 -5.79 15.08 15.66
N ILE A 76 -4.57 14.69 15.40
CA ILE A 76 -3.79 15.10 14.23
C ILE A 76 -3.75 13.92 13.26
N VAL A 77 -4.25 14.15 12.06
CA VAL A 77 -4.24 13.20 10.95
C VAL A 77 -3.10 13.55 10.02
N TYR A 78 -2.32 12.55 9.66
CA TYR A 78 -1.18 12.64 8.74
C TYR A 78 -1.53 12.06 7.39
N MET A 79 -1.02 12.67 6.32
CA MET A 79 -1.17 12.24 4.94
C MET A 79 0.10 12.54 4.15
N LEU A 80 0.32 11.85 3.05
CA LEU A 80 1.37 12.21 2.11
C LEU A 80 1.13 13.63 1.56
N ALA A 81 2.19 14.41 1.41
CA ALA A 81 2.10 15.78 0.91
C ALA A 81 1.57 15.84 -0.54
N SER A 82 1.82 14.79 -1.32
CA SER A 82 1.26 14.57 -2.66
C SER A 82 1.38 13.08 -3.03
N ASP A 83 0.64 12.63 -4.04
CA ASP A 83 0.75 11.27 -4.59
C ASP A 83 2.19 10.98 -5.11
N ARG A 84 2.93 12.00 -5.54
CA ARG A 84 4.35 11.88 -5.96
C ARG A 84 5.28 11.31 -4.89
N ILE A 85 4.95 11.46 -3.62
CA ILE A 85 5.74 10.85 -2.53
C ILE A 85 5.58 9.32 -2.56
N GLY A 86 4.37 8.83 -2.80
CA GLY A 86 4.11 7.42 -3.03
C GLY A 86 4.81 6.88 -4.28
N ASP A 87 4.83 7.67 -5.37
CA ASP A 87 5.53 7.31 -6.60
C ASP A 87 7.05 7.22 -6.39
N MET A 88 7.62 8.18 -5.66
CA MET A 88 9.03 8.18 -5.29
C MET A 88 9.38 6.95 -4.44
N TRP A 89 8.55 6.62 -3.45
CA TRP A 89 8.73 5.41 -2.63
C TRP A 89 8.72 4.15 -3.48
N ALA A 90 7.76 4.02 -4.39
CA ALA A 90 7.69 2.88 -5.26
C ALA A 90 8.92 2.77 -6.18
N ALA A 91 9.36 3.89 -6.79
CA ALA A 91 10.57 3.91 -7.61
C ALA A 91 11.83 3.50 -6.81
N MET A 92 11.96 3.96 -5.56
CA MET A 92 13.05 3.53 -4.68
C MET A 92 13.02 2.02 -4.39
N ARG A 93 11.83 1.49 -4.14
CA ARG A 93 11.61 0.06 -3.90
C ARG A 93 11.95 -0.76 -5.13
N ASP A 94 11.53 -0.32 -6.32
CA ASP A 94 11.78 -1.00 -7.59
C ASP A 94 13.29 -0.99 -7.90
N VAL A 95 13.98 0.14 -7.73
CA VAL A 95 15.45 0.23 -7.85
C VAL A 95 16.16 -0.71 -6.87
N ALA A 96 15.68 -0.79 -5.63
CA ALA A 96 16.28 -1.69 -4.65
C ALA A 96 16.09 -3.17 -5.07
N ALA A 97 14.90 -3.54 -5.55
CA ALA A 97 14.62 -4.90 -6.02
C ALA A 97 15.48 -5.31 -7.24
N GLU A 98 15.77 -4.35 -8.13
CA GLU A 98 16.58 -4.61 -9.34
C GLU A 98 18.09 -4.63 -9.08
N HIS A 99 18.59 -3.79 -8.15
CA HIS A 99 20.02 -3.47 -8.08
C HIS A 99 20.68 -3.75 -6.73
N VAL A 100 19.92 -3.97 -5.66
CA VAL A 100 20.51 -4.26 -4.34
C VAL A 100 20.53 -5.78 -4.12
N ALA A 101 21.72 -6.33 -4.04
CA ALA A 101 21.91 -7.75 -3.77
C ALA A 101 21.25 -8.14 -2.43
N GLY A 102 20.56 -9.28 -2.41
CA GLY A 102 19.92 -9.83 -1.22
C GLY A 102 18.50 -9.28 -0.93
N ILE A 103 18.01 -8.28 -1.68
CA ILE A 103 16.64 -7.76 -1.45
C ILE A 103 15.58 -8.82 -1.76
N ASN A 104 15.75 -9.59 -2.81
CA ASN A 104 14.78 -10.61 -3.20
C ASN A 104 14.73 -11.74 -2.16
N GLU A 105 15.87 -12.16 -1.62
CA GLU A 105 15.97 -13.14 -0.55
C GLU A 105 15.28 -12.65 0.75
N LEU A 106 15.46 -11.36 1.08
CA LEU A 106 14.76 -10.74 2.21
C LEU A 106 13.24 -10.66 1.97
N ALA A 107 12.83 -10.32 0.75
CA ALA A 107 11.42 -10.31 0.37
C ALA A 107 10.81 -11.71 0.48
N ASP A 108 11.46 -12.74 -0.08
CA ASP A 108 11.00 -14.13 -0.03
C ASP A 108 10.93 -14.65 1.42
N ALA A 109 11.91 -14.31 2.24
CA ALA A 109 11.89 -14.63 3.67
C ALA A 109 10.70 -13.99 4.41
N TYR A 110 10.29 -12.78 4.00
CA TYR A 110 9.18 -12.05 4.60
C TYR A 110 7.81 -12.53 4.09
N VAL A 111 7.65 -12.66 2.76
CA VAL A 111 6.34 -13.02 2.17
C VAL A 111 6.07 -14.54 2.21
N GLY A 112 7.11 -15.35 2.35
CA GLY A 112 7.05 -16.82 2.34
C GLY A 112 6.80 -17.40 0.95
N ASP A 113 6.53 -18.71 0.91
CA ASP A 113 6.32 -19.44 -0.34
C ASP A 113 5.04 -18.98 -1.06
N ARG A 114 5.24 -18.44 -2.25
CA ARG A 114 4.20 -17.99 -3.19
C ARG A 114 4.05 -18.88 -4.41
N SER A 115 4.81 -19.96 -4.51
CA SER A 115 4.83 -20.85 -5.69
C SER A 115 3.46 -21.39 -6.09
N VAL A 116 2.58 -21.59 -5.11
CA VAL A 116 1.20 -22.07 -5.31
C VAL A 116 0.18 -20.94 -5.48
N LEU A 117 0.59 -19.69 -5.35
CA LEU A 117 -0.31 -18.54 -5.48
C LEU A 117 -0.24 -18.05 -6.92
N GLU A 118 -1.27 -18.32 -7.70
CA GLU A 118 -1.34 -17.84 -9.07
C GLU A 118 -1.51 -16.31 -9.07
N PRO A 119 -0.52 -15.55 -9.58
CA PRO A 119 -0.63 -14.11 -9.68
C PRO A 119 -1.52 -13.72 -10.87
N VAL A 120 -2.25 -12.62 -10.72
CA VAL A 120 -3.02 -11.96 -11.78
C VAL A 120 -2.40 -10.60 -12.02
N SER A 121 -2.05 -10.29 -13.24
CA SER A 121 -1.52 -8.97 -13.60
C SER A 121 -2.61 -7.90 -13.57
N ARG A 122 -2.21 -6.61 -13.41
CA ARG A 122 -3.15 -5.47 -13.50
C ARG A 122 -3.94 -5.47 -14.80
N ARG A 123 -3.27 -5.74 -15.92
CA ARG A 123 -3.89 -5.77 -17.25
C ARG A 123 -4.95 -6.87 -17.36
N GLU A 124 -4.65 -8.03 -16.83
CA GLU A 124 -5.60 -9.15 -16.80
C GLU A 124 -6.79 -8.83 -15.91
N LEU A 125 -6.56 -8.30 -14.71
CA LEU A 125 -7.65 -7.91 -13.80
C LEU A 125 -8.55 -6.84 -14.42
N GLU A 126 -7.99 -5.80 -15.06
CA GLU A 126 -8.75 -4.76 -15.75
C GLU A 126 -9.64 -5.34 -16.85
N ALA A 127 -9.12 -6.25 -17.66
CA ALA A 127 -9.87 -6.90 -18.72
C ALA A 127 -11.05 -7.73 -18.16
N ARG A 128 -10.81 -8.49 -17.10
CA ARG A 128 -11.82 -9.34 -16.45
C ARG A 128 -12.91 -8.54 -15.73
N LEU A 129 -12.55 -7.40 -15.12
CA LEU A 129 -13.53 -6.50 -14.49
C LEU A 129 -14.54 -5.95 -15.50
N LYS A 130 -14.10 -5.70 -16.75
CA LYS A 130 -14.98 -5.27 -17.84
C LYS A 130 -15.94 -6.40 -18.29
N GLY A 131 -15.54 -7.66 -18.18
CA GLY A 131 -16.36 -8.85 -18.50
C GLY A 131 -17.39 -9.21 -17.42
N GLY A 132 -17.18 -8.78 -16.18
CA GLY A 132 -18.13 -9.04 -15.08
C GLY A 132 -18.04 -10.46 -14.48
N ASP A 133 -17.07 -11.28 -14.88
CA ASP A 133 -17.02 -12.71 -14.57
C ASP A 133 -16.24 -13.05 -13.28
N ILE A 134 -15.78 -12.03 -12.54
CA ILE A 134 -14.97 -12.22 -11.34
C ILE A 134 -15.45 -11.38 -10.16
N VAL A 135 -15.13 -11.83 -8.95
CA VAL A 135 -15.27 -11.05 -7.73
C VAL A 135 -13.91 -10.58 -7.27
N VAL A 136 -13.75 -9.26 -7.15
CA VAL A 136 -12.52 -8.64 -6.62
C VAL A 136 -12.72 -8.34 -5.14
N LEU A 137 -11.80 -8.81 -4.30
CA LEU A 137 -11.79 -8.57 -2.86
C LEU A 137 -10.65 -7.66 -2.45
N ASP A 138 -10.98 -6.55 -1.81
CA ASP A 138 -10.04 -5.75 -1.05
C ASP A 138 -9.92 -6.35 0.35
N VAL A 139 -8.75 -6.90 0.66
CA VAL A 139 -8.51 -7.58 1.94
C VAL A 139 -7.73 -6.72 2.94
N ARG A 140 -7.56 -5.42 2.62
CA ARG A 140 -7.00 -4.40 3.52
C ARG A 140 -7.99 -4.07 4.64
N PRO A 141 -7.56 -3.40 5.71
CA PRO A 141 -8.46 -2.80 6.70
C PRO A 141 -9.53 -1.92 6.04
N ALA A 142 -10.77 -1.95 6.55
CA ALA A 142 -11.91 -1.22 5.97
C ALA A 142 -11.62 0.29 5.78
N VAL A 143 -10.88 0.91 6.69
CA VAL A 143 -10.51 2.32 6.61
C VAL A 143 -9.65 2.63 5.36
N GLU A 144 -8.88 1.67 4.85
CA GLU A 144 -8.11 1.83 3.60
C GLU A 144 -8.99 1.70 2.37
N TYR A 145 -9.94 0.77 2.42
CA TYR A 145 -10.96 0.64 1.38
C TYR A 145 -11.76 1.94 1.25
N GLU A 146 -12.22 2.50 2.36
CA GLU A 146 -12.98 3.76 2.39
C GLU A 146 -12.16 4.94 1.86
N ALA A 147 -10.86 4.99 2.14
CA ALA A 147 -9.95 6.01 1.60
C ALA A 147 -9.77 5.91 0.08
N GLY A 148 -9.89 4.70 -0.46
CA GLY A 148 -9.86 4.43 -1.89
C GLY A 148 -9.61 2.96 -2.20
N HIS A 149 -10.28 2.46 -3.24
CA HIS A 149 -10.24 1.05 -3.63
C HIS A 149 -10.41 0.88 -5.14
N ILE A 150 -10.09 -0.30 -5.66
CA ILE A 150 -10.37 -0.68 -7.06
C ILE A 150 -11.88 -0.67 -7.26
N ARG A 151 -12.36 0.08 -8.26
CA ARG A 151 -13.80 0.17 -8.54
C ARG A 151 -14.41 -1.20 -8.75
N GLY A 152 -15.53 -1.48 -8.08
CA GLY A 152 -16.23 -2.78 -8.12
C GLY A 152 -15.66 -3.83 -7.16
N ALA A 153 -14.59 -3.54 -6.44
CA ALA A 153 -14.10 -4.43 -5.39
C ALA A 153 -15.03 -4.43 -4.16
N ARG A 154 -15.06 -5.55 -3.45
CA ARG A 154 -15.77 -5.69 -2.18
C ARG A 154 -14.79 -5.66 -1.02
N SER A 155 -15.08 -4.86 0.01
CA SER A 155 -14.28 -4.84 1.24
C SER A 155 -14.53 -6.09 2.06
N VAL A 156 -13.50 -6.90 2.22
CA VAL A 156 -13.50 -8.07 3.10
C VAL A 156 -12.12 -8.19 3.75
N PRO A 157 -11.84 -7.45 4.84
CA PRO A 157 -10.57 -7.54 5.55
C PRO A 157 -10.16 -8.98 5.81
N VAL A 158 -8.86 -9.28 5.73
CA VAL A 158 -8.33 -10.66 5.81
C VAL A 158 -8.82 -11.42 7.07
N GLY A 159 -9.01 -10.73 8.19
CA GLY A 159 -9.57 -11.31 9.42
C GLY A 159 -11.07 -11.61 9.35
N GLU A 160 -11.79 -11.09 8.36
CA GLU A 160 -13.24 -11.21 8.21
C GLU A 160 -13.69 -12.15 7.09
N LEU A 161 -12.78 -12.80 6.40
CA LEU A 161 -13.07 -13.71 5.29
C LEU A 161 -14.09 -14.80 5.63
N ARG A 162 -14.20 -15.20 6.91
CA ARG A 162 -15.21 -16.17 7.37
C ARG A 162 -16.64 -15.66 7.17
N ARG A 163 -16.86 -14.35 7.09
CA ARG A 163 -18.16 -13.71 6.84
C ARG A 163 -18.61 -13.81 5.39
N LEU A 164 -17.70 -14.14 4.48
CA LEU A 164 -18.00 -14.32 3.07
C LEU A 164 -18.79 -15.63 2.86
N ARG A 165 -20.13 -15.55 2.93
CA ARG A 165 -21.02 -16.72 2.86
C ARG A 165 -21.85 -16.81 1.56
N SER A 166 -21.96 -15.71 0.82
CA SER A 166 -22.94 -15.55 -0.28
C SER A 166 -22.36 -15.75 -1.67
N LEU A 167 -21.10 -16.22 -1.82
CA LEU A 167 -20.52 -16.48 -3.12
C LEU A 167 -20.72 -17.93 -3.53
N ALA A 168 -21.10 -18.14 -4.79
CA ALA A 168 -21.12 -19.45 -5.42
C ALA A 168 -19.70 -20.04 -5.45
N LYS A 169 -19.55 -21.36 -5.34
CA LYS A 169 -18.24 -22.02 -5.23
C LYS A 169 -17.43 -21.97 -6.52
N ASP A 170 -18.11 -21.81 -7.65
CA ASP A 170 -17.55 -21.65 -8.98
C ASP A 170 -17.12 -20.21 -9.29
N THR A 171 -17.42 -19.27 -8.40
CA THR A 171 -16.99 -17.87 -8.57
C THR A 171 -15.47 -17.75 -8.48
N GLU A 172 -14.85 -17.23 -9.52
CA GLU A 172 -13.43 -16.86 -9.49
C GLU A 172 -13.25 -15.57 -8.66
N ILE A 173 -12.28 -15.61 -7.74
CA ILE A 173 -11.99 -14.51 -6.82
C ILE A 173 -10.57 -14.00 -7.07
N VAL A 174 -10.41 -12.69 -7.19
CA VAL A 174 -9.09 -12.06 -7.15
C VAL A 174 -9.00 -11.19 -5.91
N ALA A 175 -8.07 -11.52 -5.01
CA ALA A 175 -7.80 -10.73 -3.82
C ALA A 175 -6.62 -9.79 -4.04
N TYR A 176 -6.71 -8.55 -3.55
CA TYR A 176 -5.61 -7.60 -3.56
C TYR A 176 -5.42 -6.93 -2.19
N CYS A 177 -4.23 -6.38 -1.97
CA CYS A 177 -3.90 -5.63 -0.77
C CYS A 177 -3.04 -4.38 -1.05
N ARG A 178 -2.10 -4.05 -0.17
CA ARG A 178 -1.33 -2.80 -0.19
C ARG A 178 -0.25 -2.74 -1.29
N GLY A 179 0.22 -3.88 -1.80
CA GLY A 179 1.29 -3.90 -2.79
C GLY A 179 1.97 -5.27 -2.90
N PRO A 180 3.04 -5.38 -3.68
CA PRO A 180 3.67 -6.66 -4.01
C PRO A 180 4.25 -7.41 -2.79
N TYR A 181 4.63 -6.71 -1.74
CA TYR A 181 5.17 -7.31 -0.51
C TYR A 181 4.13 -7.45 0.62
N CYS A 182 2.85 -7.18 0.37
CA CYS A 182 1.81 -7.37 1.38
C CYS A 182 1.39 -8.83 1.46
N VAL A 183 1.32 -9.38 2.68
CA VAL A 183 0.95 -10.77 2.93
C VAL A 183 -0.56 -11.00 3.08
N TYR A 184 -1.37 -9.95 3.18
CA TYR A 184 -2.82 -10.10 3.40
C TYR A 184 -3.53 -10.79 2.23
N ALA A 185 -3.15 -10.46 0.98
CA ALA A 185 -3.73 -11.13 -0.19
C ALA A 185 -3.33 -12.61 -0.25
N ASP A 186 -2.09 -12.93 0.11
CA ASP A 186 -1.60 -14.30 0.15
C ASP A 186 -2.35 -15.13 1.18
N GLU A 187 -2.53 -14.59 2.38
CA GLU A 187 -3.31 -15.22 3.45
C GLU A 187 -4.77 -15.40 3.04
N ALA A 188 -5.36 -14.37 2.44
CA ALA A 188 -6.73 -14.42 1.94
C ALA A 188 -6.92 -15.53 0.89
N VAL A 189 -6.02 -15.61 -0.11
CA VAL A 189 -6.09 -16.64 -1.15
C VAL A 189 -5.95 -18.03 -0.55
N ARG A 190 -5.00 -18.25 0.38
CA ARG A 190 -4.85 -19.54 1.06
C ARG A 190 -6.11 -19.92 1.84
N GLN A 191 -6.72 -18.98 2.58
CA GLN A 191 -7.98 -19.22 3.31
C GLN A 191 -9.14 -19.54 2.37
N LEU A 192 -9.29 -18.80 1.27
CA LEU A 192 -10.35 -19.01 0.28
C LEU A 192 -10.21 -20.35 -0.43
N ARG A 193 -9.00 -20.74 -0.84
CA ARG A 193 -8.73 -22.04 -1.47
C ARG A 193 -9.03 -23.21 -0.52
N ARG A 194 -8.65 -23.11 0.77
CA ARG A 194 -9.05 -24.12 1.78
C ARG A 194 -10.56 -24.28 1.92
N ARG A 195 -11.32 -23.24 1.58
CA ARG A 195 -12.79 -23.26 1.58
C ARG A 195 -13.38 -23.69 0.22
N GLY A 196 -12.56 -24.08 -0.75
CA GLY A 196 -12.96 -24.57 -2.06
C GLY A 196 -13.32 -23.50 -3.08
N PHE A 197 -12.85 -22.26 -2.91
CA PHE A 197 -13.02 -21.20 -3.92
C PHE A 197 -11.82 -21.18 -4.89
N ALA A 198 -12.10 -20.85 -6.16
CA ALA A 198 -11.06 -20.50 -7.13
C ALA A 198 -10.55 -19.09 -6.83
N ALA A 199 -9.45 -19.00 -6.08
CA ALA A 199 -8.93 -17.71 -5.63
C ALA A 199 -7.50 -17.48 -6.12
N LYS A 200 -7.24 -16.28 -6.62
CA LYS A 200 -5.95 -15.78 -7.11
C LYS A 200 -5.60 -14.47 -6.41
N ARG A 201 -4.34 -14.05 -6.50
CA ARG A 201 -3.89 -12.75 -5.98
C ARG A 201 -3.57 -11.78 -7.11
N LEU A 202 -3.85 -10.50 -6.92
CA LEU A 202 -3.26 -9.45 -7.76
C LEU A 202 -1.75 -9.38 -7.46
N GLU A 203 -0.90 -9.31 -8.48
CA GLU A 203 0.57 -9.15 -8.31
C GLU A 203 0.91 -7.89 -7.53
N ASP A 204 0.24 -6.83 -7.86
CA ASP A 204 0.36 -5.49 -7.29
C ASP A 204 -0.62 -5.26 -6.14
N GLY A 205 -0.77 -3.99 -5.76
CA GLY A 205 -1.77 -3.53 -4.81
C GLY A 205 -2.55 -2.31 -5.30
N TYR A 206 -3.32 -1.74 -4.39
CA TYR A 206 -4.11 -0.53 -4.67
C TYR A 206 -3.26 0.68 -5.12
N PRO A 207 -2.10 0.99 -4.51
CA PRO A 207 -1.28 2.12 -4.95
C PRO A 207 -0.79 1.98 -6.39
N GLU A 208 -0.38 0.79 -6.80
CA GLU A 208 0.08 0.51 -8.17
C GLU A 208 -1.07 0.62 -9.16
N TRP A 209 -2.28 0.16 -8.79
CA TRP A 209 -3.50 0.31 -9.58
C TRP A 209 -3.85 1.79 -9.79
N LYS A 210 -3.87 2.58 -8.70
CA LYS A 210 -4.14 4.02 -8.73
C LYS A 210 -3.12 4.77 -9.59
N ARG A 211 -1.83 4.46 -9.43
CA ARG A 211 -0.74 5.06 -10.20
C ARG A 211 -0.85 4.78 -11.70
N ALA A 212 -1.35 3.62 -12.08
CA ALA A 212 -1.61 3.28 -13.48
C ALA A 212 -2.81 4.03 -14.08
N GLY A 213 -3.49 4.90 -13.32
CA GLY A 213 -4.66 5.66 -13.76
C GLY A 213 -5.90 4.80 -13.97
N LEU A 214 -5.94 3.60 -13.38
CA LEU A 214 -7.05 2.67 -13.51
C LEU A 214 -8.23 3.05 -12.62
N PRO A 215 -9.47 2.60 -12.93
CA PRO A 215 -10.66 3.03 -12.22
C PRO A 215 -10.64 2.73 -10.73
N ILE A 216 -10.83 3.75 -9.91
CA ILE A 216 -10.96 3.68 -8.45
C ILE A 216 -12.30 4.21 -7.98
N ALA A 217 -12.67 3.88 -6.75
CA ALA A 217 -13.78 4.46 -6.02
C ALA A 217 -13.33 4.86 -4.61
N ILE A 218 -14.11 5.75 -3.96
CA ILE A 218 -13.87 6.26 -2.62
C ILE A 218 -15.16 6.12 -1.82
N GLY A 219 -15.05 5.83 -0.52
CA GLY A 219 -16.18 5.64 0.38
C GLY A 219 -16.58 4.17 0.52
N ALA A 220 -17.63 3.91 1.32
CA ALA A 220 -18.05 2.55 1.69
C ALA A 220 -18.85 1.80 0.61
N GLY A 221 -19.22 2.46 -0.50
CA GLY A 221 -19.99 1.89 -1.62
C GLY A 221 -19.31 2.19 -2.94
N GLY A 222 -18.79 1.16 -3.59
CA GLY A 222 -18.29 1.18 -4.95
C GLY A 222 -19.13 0.35 -5.87
#